data_ef01c9fa4e72c27e12e7ec17452b5ef4
#
_entry.id   ef01c9fa4e72c27e12e7ec17452b5ef4
#
_cell.length_a   1.000
_cell.length_b   1.000
_cell.length_c   1.000
_cell.angle_alpha   90.00
_cell.angle_beta   90.00
_cell.angle_gamma   90.00
#
_symmetry.space_group_name_H-M   'P 1'
#
loop_
_entity.id
_entity.type
_entity.pdbx_description
1 polymer ?
#
loop_
_entity_poly.entity_id
_entity_poly.type
_entity_poly.pdbx_seq_one_letter_code
_entity_poly.pdbx_strand_id
1 'polypeptide(L)'
;FLAVDCSPAGDIYGDQGAIGEGTLIRFFDPGHLMLPNMKDFLLTTAEEAGIKYQYYCGKGGTDAGAAHLKNGGVPSTTIGVCARYIHSHQTLYAMDDFLQAQAFLQALVKKLDRSTVDLIKNY
;
A
#
# COMPACT_ATOMS: atom_id res chain seq x y z
N PHE A 1 -8.25 -1.97 -7.25
CA PHE A 1 -6.92 -2.22 -7.78
C PHE A 1 -5.88 -2.15 -6.66
N LEU A 2 -5.06 -3.18 -6.55
CA LEU A 2 -3.98 -3.24 -5.56
C LEU A 2 -2.65 -3.21 -6.30
N ALA A 3 -1.91 -2.12 -6.18
CA ALA A 3 -0.53 -2.05 -6.62
C ALA A 3 0.39 -2.59 -5.53
N VAL A 4 1.45 -3.28 -5.91
CA VAL A 4 2.49 -3.75 -5.01
C VAL A 4 3.81 -3.15 -5.47
N ASP A 5 4.45 -2.38 -4.61
CA ASP A 5 5.64 -1.63 -5.00
C ASP A 5 6.55 -1.39 -3.79
N CYS A 6 7.81 -1.10 -4.03
CA CYS A 6 8.71 -0.61 -3.00
C CYS A 6 8.62 0.93 -2.91
N SER A 7 8.91 1.45 -1.74
CA SER A 7 8.89 2.90 -1.50
C SER A 7 10.15 3.32 -0.73
N PRO A 8 10.68 4.54 -0.99
CA PRO A 8 11.92 4.98 -0.37
C PRO A 8 11.88 5.00 1.14
N ALA A 9 12.95 4.49 1.77
CA ALA A 9 13.13 4.56 3.22
C ALA A 9 13.42 5.99 3.66
N GLY A 10 12.83 6.40 4.78
CA GLY A 10 12.95 7.77 5.28
C GLY A 10 14.32 8.10 5.87
N ASP A 11 15.08 7.10 6.24
CA ASP A 11 16.39 7.29 6.88
C ASP A 11 17.46 7.87 5.93
N ILE A 12 17.29 7.72 4.63
CA ILE A 12 18.21 8.29 3.63
C ILE A 12 17.56 9.44 2.87
N TYR A 13 16.29 9.26 2.43
CA TYR A 13 15.65 10.15 1.49
C TYR A 13 14.74 11.18 2.15
N GLY A 14 14.59 11.15 3.47
CA GLY A 14 13.69 12.05 4.19
C GLY A 14 12.21 11.77 3.96
N ASP A 15 11.87 10.61 3.41
CA ASP A 15 10.48 10.16 3.28
C ASP A 15 9.96 9.60 4.60
N GLN A 16 8.68 9.35 4.68
CA GLN A 16 8.11 8.56 5.76
C GLN A 16 8.46 7.08 5.54
N GLY A 17 8.34 6.31 6.56
CA GLY A 17 8.57 4.89 6.45
C GLY A 17 9.95 4.46 6.94
N ALA A 18 9.96 3.32 7.60
CA ALA A 18 11.16 2.75 8.19
C ALA A 18 11.27 1.27 7.84
N ILE A 19 12.49 0.85 7.51
CA ILE A 19 12.80 -0.57 7.30
C ILE A 19 12.61 -1.31 8.62
N GLY A 20 11.89 -2.44 8.58
CA GLY A 20 11.61 -3.26 9.76
C GLY A 20 10.30 -2.94 10.48
N GLU A 21 9.56 -1.92 10.05
CA GLU A 21 8.32 -1.49 10.68
C GLU A 21 7.05 -2.03 10.01
N GLY A 22 7.17 -3.05 9.21
CA GLY A 22 6.05 -3.73 8.57
C GLY A 22 5.78 -3.28 7.15
N THR A 23 4.72 -3.82 6.57
CA THR A 23 4.30 -3.45 5.22
C THR A 23 3.80 -2.02 5.15
N LEU A 24 4.02 -1.36 4.03
CA LEU A 24 3.53 -0.01 3.80
C LEU A 24 2.07 -0.04 3.35
N ILE A 25 1.27 0.87 3.90
CA ILE A 25 -0.04 1.24 3.37
C ILE A 25 0.09 2.69 2.90
N ARG A 26 0.05 2.91 1.61
CA ARG A 26 0.22 4.22 1.01
C ARG A 26 -1.12 4.95 0.91
N PHE A 27 -1.32 5.98 1.72
CA PHE A 27 -2.56 6.76 1.74
C PHE A 27 -2.59 7.85 0.68
N PHE A 28 -1.44 8.40 0.37
CA PHE A 28 -1.33 9.56 -0.51
C PHE A 28 0.01 9.54 -1.25
N ASP A 29 -0.03 9.97 -2.49
CA ASP A 29 1.12 10.45 -3.24
C ASP A 29 0.61 11.50 -4.26
N PRO A 30 1.49 12.15 -5.04
CA PRO A 30 1.06 13.20 -5.97
C PRO A 30 0.05 12.75 -7.04
N GLY A 31 -0.05 11.46 -7.31
CA GLY A 31 -0.97 10.91 -8.29
C GLY A 31 -2.21 10.21 -7.71
N HIS A 32 -2.31 10.08 -6.39
CA HIS A 32 -3.36 9.25 -5.79
C HIS A 32 -3.69 9.66 -4.36
N LEU A 33 -4.99 9.75 -4.06
CA LEU A 33 -5.52 9.86 -2.71
C LEU A 33 -6.45 8.68 -2.45
N MET A 34 -6.19 7.95 -1.36
CA MET A 34 -6.98 6.79 -1.00
C MET A 34 -8.39 7.18 -0.54
N LEU A 35 -9.40 6.44 -1.00
CA LEU A 35 -10.78 6.60 -0.53
C LEU A 35 -10.91 6.23 0.94
N PRO A 36 -11.75 6.94 1.72
CA PRO A 36 -11.93 6.64 3.15
C PRO A 36 -12.34 5.19 3.42
N ASN A 37 -13.31 4.67 2.69
CA ASN A 37 -13.75 3.28 2.90
C ASN A 37 -12.70 2.24 2.48
N MET A 38 -11.83 2.58 1.51
CA MET A 38 -10.68 1.74 1.19
C MET A 38 -9.71 1.67 2.37
N LYS A 39 -9.45 2.81 3.00
CA LYS A 39 -8.62 2.86 4.22
C LYS A 39 -9.18 1.96 5.31
N ASP A 40 -10.48 2.08 5.60
CA ASP A 40 -11.12 1.28 6.64
C ASP A 40 -11.05 -0.21 6.33
N PHE A 41 -11.27 -0.61 5.08
CA PHE A 41 -11.13 -1.99 4.63
C PHE A 41 -9.71 -2.52 4.84
N LEU A 42 -8.69 -1.73 4.47
CA LEU A 42 -7.30 -2.12 4.62
C LEU A 42 -6.90 -2.27 6.10
N LEU A 43 -7.23 -1.29 6.92
CA LEU A 43 -6.87 -1.32 8.34
C LEU A 43 -7.56 -2.45 9.08
N THR A 44 -8.87 -2.63 8.87
CA THR A 44 -9.61 -3.74 9.47
C THR A 44 -9.02 -5.09 9.07
N THR A 45 -8.71 -5.27 7.79
CA THR A 45 -8.10 -6.51 7.30
C THR A 45 -6.73 -6.75 7.92
N ALA A 46 -5.90 -5.72 8.01
CA ALA A 46 -4.57 -5.84 8.62
C ALA A 46 -4.67 -6.24 10.10
N GLU A 47 -5.57 -5.62 10.85
CA GLU A 47 -5.76 -5.91 12.27
C GLU A 47 -6.29 -7.33 12.48
N GLU A 48 -7.30 -7.75 11.72
CA GLU A 48 -7.86 -9.10 11.81
C GLU A 48 -6.85 -10.19 11.45
N ALA A 49 -5.97 -9.92 10.50
CA ALA A 49 -4.94 -10.87 10.06
C ALA A 49 -3.64 -10.79 10.87
N GLY A 50 -3.54 -9.86 11.84
CA GLY A 50 -2.35 -9.69 12.65
C GLY A 50 -1.16 -9.17 11.87
N ILE A 51 -1.39 -8.34 10.85
CA ILE A 51 -0.34 -7.79 9.99
C ILE A 51 0.32 -6.59 10.67
N LYS A 52 1.65 -6.59 10.73
CA LYS A 52 2.43 -5.41 11.10
C LYS A 52 2.49 -4.47 9.90
N TYR A 53 2.02 -3.23 10.07
CA TYR A 53 1.97 -2.25 8.99
C TYR A 53 2.38 -0.87 9.46
N GLN A 54 2.66 0.00 8.50
CA GLN A 54 2.95 1.41 8.74
C GLN A 54 2.31 2.28 7.67
N TYR A 55 1.99 3.52 8.05
CA TYR A 55 1.46 4.51 7.14
C TYR A 55 2.55 5.11 6.26
N TYR A 56 2.19 5.44 5.03
CA TYR A 56 3.12 6.04 4.10
C TYR A 56 2.44 7.10 3.22
N CYS A 57 3.08 8.25 3.14
CA CYS A 57 2.73 9.30 2.17
C CYS A 57 3.94 9.48 1.25
N GLY A 58 3.77 9.19 -0.03
CA GLY A 58 4.87 9.19 -0.98
C GLY A 58 5.09 10.54 -1.64
N LYS A 59 6.32 10.79 -2.08
CA LYS A 59 6.68 11.94 -2.92
C LYS A 59 6.59 11.61 -4.41
N GLY A 60 6.71 10.33 -4.78
CA GLY A 60 6.56 9.83 -6.14
C GLY A 60 5.30 8.98 -6.28
N GLY A 61 4.89 8.72 -7.53
CA GLY A 61 3.69 7.96 -7.84
C GLY A 61 3.91 6.45 -7.92
N THR A 62 2.80 5.73 -8.04
CA THR A 62 2.74 4.29 -8.31
C THR A 62 1.67 4.02 -9.37
N ASP A 63 1.52 2.78 -9.77
CA ASP A 63 0.48 2.36 -10.74
C ASP A 63 -0.94 2.65 -10.26
N ALA A 64 -1.18 2.76 -8.95
CA ALA A 64 -2.48 3.17 -8.41
C ALA A 64 -2.91 4.55 -8.91
N GLY A 65 -1.96 5.45 -9.14
CA GLY A 65 -2.22 6.78 -9.69
C GLY A 65 -2.84 6.76 -11.08
N ALA A 66 -2.45 5.81 -11.92
CA ALA A 66 -3.06 5.63 -13.25
C ALA A 66 -4.36 4.82 -13.16
N ALA A 67 -4.39 3.78 -12.34
CA ALA A 67 -5.52 2.87 -12.26
C ALA A 67 -6.78 3.53 -11.70
N HIS A 68 -6.66 4.38 -10.67
CA HIS A 68 -7.83 4.96 -10.00
C HIS A 68 -8.65 5.91 -10.90
N LEU A 69 -8.05 6.41 -11.97
CA LEU A 69 -8.71 7.32 -12.92
C LEU A 69 -9.49 6.58 -14.03
N LYS A 70 -9.39 5.26 -14.10
CA LYS A 70 -9.98 4.47 -15.19
C LYS A 70 -11.46 4.16 -14.91
N ASN A 71 -12.21 3.95 -15.98
CA ASN A 71 -13.59 3.45 -15.95
C ASN A 71 -14.53 4.21 -14.99
N GLY A 72 -14.39 5.53 -14.91
CA GLY A 72 -15.21 6.36 -14.01
C GLY A 72 -14.79 6.29 -12.53
N GLY A 73 -13.65 5.70 -12.27
CA GLY A 73 -13.07 5.58 -10.92
C GLY A 73 -12.97 4.14 -10.45
N VAL A 74 -11.74 3.72 -10.14
CA VAL A 74 -11.44 2.39 -9.58
C VAL A 74 -10.82 2.59 -8.20
N PRO A 75 -11.46 2.10 -7.12
CA PRO A 75 -10.82 2.12 -5.81
C PRO A 75 -9.46 1.46 -5.88
N SER A 76 -8.43 2.19 -5.49
CA SER A 76 -7.05 1.75 -5.67
C SER A 76 -6.21 2.07 -4.44
N THR A 77 -5.17 1.29 -4.24
CA THR A 77 -4.16 1.53 -3.23
C THR A 77 -2.83 0.91 -3.63
N THR A 78 -1.79 1.30 -2.93
CA THR A 78 -0.48 0.67 -3.03
C THR A 78 -0.06 0.15 -1.67
N ILE A 79 0.33 -1.11 -1.64
CA ILE A 79 0.96 -1.75 -0.48
C ILE A 79 2.36 -2.19 -0.89
N GLY A 80 3.23 -2.42 0.06
CA GLY A 80 4.57 -2.91 -0.27
C GLY A 80 5.56 -2.79 0.86
N VAL A 81 6.82 -2.55 0.50
CA VAL A 81 7.92 -2.52 1.45
C VAL A 81 8.70 -1.22 1.37
N CYS A 82 9.19 -0.80 2.51
CA CYS A 82 10.15 0.29 2.62
C CYS A 82 11.53 -0.21 2.24
N ALA A 83 12.24 0.50 1.37
CA ALA A 83 13.53 0.05 0.87
C ALA A 83 14.49 1.21 0.63
N ARG A 84 15.79 0.93 0.78
CA ARG A 84 16.85 1.84 0.35
C ARG A 84 17.27 1.55 -1.08
N TYR A 85 17.75 2.58 -1.77
CA TYR A 85 18.39 2.49 -3.08
C TYR A 85 17.47 1.96 -4.17
N ILE A 86 16.18 2.29 -4.10
CA ILE A 86 15.24 1.93 -5.19
C ILE A 86 15.68 2.60 -6.49
N HIS A 87 15.31 2.02 -7.63
CA HIS A 87 15.72 2.44 -8.98
C HIS A 87 17.24 2.37 -9.19
N SER A 88 17.92 1.48 -8.48
CA SER A 88 19.34 1.21 -8.65
C SER A 88 19.57 -0.29 -8.90
N HIS A 89 20.83 -0.66 -9.07
CA HIS A 89 21.20 -2.07 -9.27
C HIS A 89 21.16 -2.91 -7.97
N GLN A 90 21.01 -2.27 -6.81
CA GLN A 90 20.93 -2.93 -5.51
C GLN A 90 19.85 -2.27 -4.66
N THR A 91 19.08 -3.07 -3.93
CA THR A 91 18.04 -2.59 -3.03
C THR A 91 18.17 -3.30 -1.69
N LEU A 92 18.09 -2.53 -0.61
CA LEU A 92 18.12 -3.05 0.76
C LEU A 92 16.72 -2.92 1.37
N TYR A 93 16.19 -4.02 1.87
CA TYR A 93 14.91 -4.06 2.58
C TYR A 93 14.93 -5.16 3.66
N ALA A 94 13.97 -5.12 4.57
CA ALA A 94 13.82 -6.16 5.59
C ALA A 94 12.94 -7.29 5.06
N MET A 95 13.41 -8.54 5.16
CA MET A 95 12.65 -9.71 4.74
C MET A 95 11.32 -9.83 5.50
N ASP A 96 11.30 -9.46 6.79
CA ASP A 96 10.06 -9.49 7.58
C ASP A 96 9.00 -8.55 7.00
N ASP A 97 9.38 -7.37 6.50
CA ASP A 97 8.44 -6.45 5.85
C ASP A 97 7.86 -7.04 4.57
N PHE A 98 8.68 -7.73 3.79
CA PHE A 98 8.23 -8.45 2.60
C PHE A 98 7.21 -9.54 2.95
N LEU A 99 7.49 -10.33 3.98
CA LEU A 99 6.59 -11.39 4.43
C LEU A 99 5.27 -10.81 4.95
N GLN A 100 5.30 -9.67 5.65
CA GLN A 100 4.09 -8.96 6.07
C GLN A 100 3.30 -8.45 4.86
N ALA A 101 3.96 -7.90 3.85
CA ALA A 101 3.31 -7.46 2.62
C ALA A 101 2.63 -8.62 1.88
N GLN A 102 3.31 -9.76 1.79
CA GLN A 102 2.75 -10.96 1.16
C GLN A 102 1.51 -11.46 1.91
N ALA A 103 1.61 -11.60 3.23
CA ALA A 103 0.49 -12.04 4.06
C ALA A 103 -0.69 -11.06 3.97
N PHE A 104 -0.42 -9.77 3.95
CA PHE A 104 -1.43 -8.73 3.82
C PHE A 104 -2.15 -8.81 2.49
N LEU A 105 -1.41 -8.92 1.40
CA LEU A 105 -1.98 -9.06 0.05
C LEU A 105 -2.90 -10.29 -0.03
N GLN A 106 -2.48 -11.43 0.52
CA GLN A 106 -3.30 -12.64 0.55
C GLN A 106 -4.58 -12.43 1.35
N ALA A 107 -4.51 -11.79 2.50
CA ALA A 107 -5.69 -11.50 3.33
C ALA A 107 -6.67 -10.57 2.62
N LEU A 108 -6.17 -9.54 1.94
CA LEU A 108 -6.99 -8.60 1.17
C LEU A 108 -7.70 -9.29 0.01
N VAL A 109 -6.98 -10.08 -0.77
CA VAL A 109 -7.55 -10.77 -1.94
C VAL A 109 -8.64 -11.76 -1.52
N LYS A 110 -8.48 -12.46 -0.41
CA LYS A 110 -9.50 -13.39 0.11
C LYS A 110 -10.79 -12.69 0.51
N LYS A 111 -10.72 -11.43 0.93
CA LYS A 111 -11.89 -10.64 1.35
C LYS A 111 -12.55 -9.88 0.21
N LEU A 112 -11.86 -9.67 -0.89
CA LEU A 112 -12.39 -8.88 -2.00
C LEU A 112 -13.42 -9.66 -2.78
N ASP A 113 -14.64 -9.12 -2.78
CA ASP A 113 -15.75 -9.56 -3.60
C ASP A 113 -16.50 -8.33 -4.13
N ARG A 114 -17.54 -8.56 -4.92
CA ARG A 114 -18.33 -7.46 -5.50
C ARG A 114 -18.94 -6.58 -4.42
N SER A 115 -19.50 -7.16 -3.38
CA SER A 115 -20.17 -6.40 -2.32
C SER A 115 -19.19 -5.52 -1.54
N THR A 116 -17.99 -6.02 -1.28
CA THR A 116 -16.91 -5.26 -0.64
C THR A 116 -16.46 -4.08 -1.51
N VAL A 117 -16.30 -4.31 -2.81
CA VAL A 117 -15.95 -3.24 -3.76
C VAL A 117 -17.04 -2.17 -3.80
N ASP A 118 -18.30 -2.55 -3.82
CA ASP A 118 -19.41 -1.60 -3.83
C ASP A 118 -19.45 -0.77 -2.54
N LEU A 119 -19.18 -1.37 -1.37
CA LEU A 119 -19.04 -0.64 -0.11
C LEU A 119 -17.88 0.35 -0.14
N ILE A 120 -16.73 -0.04 -0.69
CA ILE A 120 -15.58 0.84 -0.81
C ILE A 120 -15.90 2.04 -1.69
N LYS A 121 -16.64 1.86 -2.77
CA LYS A 121 -17.03 2.93 -3.70
C LYS A 121 -18.12 3.84 -3.15
N ASN A 122 -18.92 3.38 -2.21
CA ASN A 122 -20.07 4.10 -1.69
C ASN A 122 -19.71 4.88 -0.43
N TYR A 123 -18.99 5.97 -0.61
CA TYR A 123 -18.51 6.84 0.48
C TYR A 123 -19.23 8.19 0.52
#